data_600907f6486d056a638d612c7fea20a3
#
_entry.id   600907f6486d056a638d612c7fea20a3
#
_cell.length_a   1.000
_cell.length_b   1.000
_cell.length_c   1.000
_cell.angle_alpha   90.00
_cell.angle_beta   90.00
_cell.angle_gamma   90.00
#
_symmetry.space_group_name_H-M   'P 1'
#
loop_
_entity.id
_entity.type
_entity.pdbx_description
1 polymer ?
#
loop_
_entity_poly.entity_id
_entity_poly.type
_entity_poly.pdbx_seq_one_letter_code
_entity_poly.pdbx_strand_id
1 'polypeptide(L)'
;MIAGFGFQNSVTEKSFNDLKSKFMLRYNISFVATTSEKSKTKAFIDFARNNNFKIISVSHKDLIGIKTPTQSQNSKKYKDIDCFCEAVALKTAGENSKIIQKREISDDRLATIAIAGYE
;
A
#
# COMPACT_ATOMS: atom_id res chain seq x y z
N MET A 1 7.39 -6.34 8.60
CA MET A 1 6.29 -6.35 7.59
C MET A 1 6.13 -4.99 6.97
N ILE A 2 5.62 -4.96 5.77
CA ILE A 2 5.45 -3.74 4.97
C ILE A 2 3.98 -3.54 4.69
N ALA A 3 3.48 -2.32 4.91
CA ALA A 3 2.13 -1.93 4.48
C ALA A 3 2.24 -1.17 3.17
N GLY A 4 1.64 -1.71 2.12
CA GLY A 4 1.56 -1.08 0.81
C GLY A 4 0.23 -0.36 0.66
N PHE A 5 0.25 0.83 0.07
CA PHE A 5 -0.94 1.68 -0.07
C PHE A 5 -1.17 2.09 -1.50
N GLY A 6 -2.46 2.10 -1.89
CA GLY A 6 -2.94 2.77 -3.08
C GLY A 6 -4.01 3.76 -2.65
N PHE A 7 -4.15 4.88 -3.35
CA PHE A 7 -5.16 5.87 -2.97
C PHE A 7 -5.43 6.88 -4.07
N GLN A 8 -6.56 7.55 -3.94
CA GLN A 8 -6.99 8.59 -4.87
C GLN A 8 -6.47 9.95 -4.41
N ASN A 9 -6.49 10.93 -5.32
CA ASN A 9 -5.97 12.28 -5.03
C ASN A 9 -6.75 12.99 -3.92
N SER A 10 -8.01 12.64 -3.73
CA SER A 10 -8.87 13.22 -2.69
C SER A 10 -8.68 12.60 -1.30
N VAL A 11 -7.73 11.68 -1.17
CA VAL A 11 -7.46 11.00 0.11
C VAL A 11 -7.13 12.00 1.21
N THR A 12 -7.54 11.67 2.44
CA THR A 12 -7.19 12.45 3.62
C THR A 12 -6.44 11.58 4.61
N GLU A 13 -5.83 12.19 5.60
CA GLU A 13 -5.16 11.45 6.66
C GLU A 13 -6.12 10.51 7.38
N LYS A 14 -7.39 10.90 7.50
CA LYS A 14 -8.44 10.09 8.10
C LYS A 14 -8.62 8.75 7.37
N SER A 15 -8.48 8.74 6.02
CA SER A 15 -8.57 7.52 5.24
C SER A 15 -7.52 6.51 5.68
N PHE A 16 -6.29 6.97 5.85
CA PHE A 16 -5.18 6.12 6.28
C PHE A 16 -5.32 5.68 7.74
N ASN A 17 -5.79 6.57 8.62
CA ASN A 17 -6.01 6.22 10.02
C ASN A 17 -7.09 5.15 10.18
N ASP A 18 -8.11 5.16 9.32
CA ASP A 18 -9.12 4.13 9.28
C ASP A 18 -8.49 2.76 8.97
N LEU A 19 -7.65 2.71 7.93
CA LEU A 19 -6.96 1.47 7.56
C LEU A 19 -6.00 1.02 8.66
N LYS A 20 -5.29 1.95 9.29
CA LYS A 20 -4.39 1.63 10.38
C LYS A 20 -5.14 0.95 11.53
N SER A 21 -6.25 1.56 11.97
CA SER A 21 -6.99 1.03 13.13
C SER A 21 -7.60 -0.34 12.86
N LYS A 22 -7.97 -0.62 11.61
CA LYS A 22 -8.61 -1.89 11.25
C LYS A 22 -7.62 -3.00 10.94
N PHE A 23 -6.50 -2.68 10.29
CA PHE A 23 -5.65 -3.71 9.69
C PHE A 23 -4.20 -3.70 10.12
N MET A 24 -3.66 -2.59 10.62
CA MET A 24 -2.22 -2.51 10.91
C MET A 24 -1.85 -2.86 12.34
N LEU A 25 -2.75 -2.68 13.29
CA LEU A 25 -2.40 -2.78 14.72
C LEU A 25 -1.98 -4.17 15.18
N ARG A 26 -2.41 -5.21 14.47
CA ARG A 26 -2.05 -6.58 14.81
C ARG A 26 -0.67 -7.01 14.26
N TYR A 27 -0.05 -6.15 13.48
CA TYR A 27 1.23 -6.46 12.84
C TYR A 27 2.29 -5.46 13.28
N ASN A 28 3.54 -5.92 13.28
CA ASN A 28 4.68 -5.05 13.58
C ASN A 28 5.14 -4.38 12.29
N ILE A 29 4.61 -3.18 12.01
CA ILE A 29 4.87 -2.44 10.78
C ILE A 29 5.68 -1.19 11.10
N SER A 30 6.83 -1.03 10.44
CA SER A 30 7.68 0.16 10.56
C SER A 30 7.74 0.96 9.26
N PHE A 31 7.43 0.31 8.13
CA PHE A 31 7.54 0.92 6.81
C PHE A 31 6.19 0.92 6.11
N VAL A 32 5.87 2.05 5.49
CA VAL A 32 4.71 2.19 4.63
C VAL A 32 5.21 2.52 3.23
N ALA A 33 4.63 1.91 2.22
CA ALA A 33 5.12 2.02 0.86
C ALA A 33 3.99 2.39 -0.09
N THR A 34 4.31 3.13 -1.13
CA THR A 34 3.40 3.47 -2.21
C THR A 34 4.21 3.78 -3.46
N THR A 35 3.54 4.07 -4.57
CA THR A 35 4.24 4.43 -5.80
C THR A 35 4.97 5.76 -5.63
N SER A 36 6.04 5.96 -6.41
CA SER A 36 6.85 7.18 -6.33
C SER A 36 6.03 8.44 -6.48
N GLU A 37 5.06 8.42 -7.40
CA GLU A 37 4.17 9.54 -7.63
C GLU A 37 3.31 9.84 -6.41
N LYS A 38 2.72 8.80 -5.82
CA LYS A 38 1.83 8.93 -4.66
C LYS A 38 2.56 9.25 -3.37
N SER A 39 3.84 8.90 -3.26
CA SER A 39 4.63 9.12 -2.04
C SER A 39 4.79 10.60 -1.69
N LYS A 40 4.53 11.50 -2.63
CA LYS A 40 4.62 12.95 -2.43
C LYS A 40 3.31 13.57 -1.92
N THR A 41 2.27 12.78 -1.77
CA THR A 41 0.96 13.25 -1.32
C THR A 41 1.02 13.66 0.15
N LYS A 42 0.59 14.89 0.44
CA LYS A 42 0.67 15.47 1.79
C LYS A 42 -0.03 14.60 2.85
N ALA A 43 -1.24 14.14 2.55
CA ALA A 43 -2.00 13.30 3.49
C ALA A 43 -1.23 12.04 3.87
N PHE A 44 -0.55 11.42 2.92
CA PHE A 44 0.23 10.21 3.16
C PHE A 44 1.48 10.53 3.99
N ILE A 45 2.17 11.62 3.66
CA ILE A 45 3.35 12.07 4.39
C ILE A 45 3.00 12.39 5.86
N ASP A 46 1.91 13.12 6.06
CA ASP A 46 1.46 13.49 7.41
C ASP A 46 1.08 12.25 8.22
N PHE A 47 0.37 11.31 7.60
CA PHE A 47 0.01 10.04 8.24
C PHE A 47 1.28 9.28 8.69
N ALA A 48 2.24 9.15 7.82
CA ALA A 48 3.47 8.42 8.13
C ALA A 48 4.25 9.10 9.26
N ARG A 49 4.38 10.43 9.19
CA ARG A 49 5.10 11.20 10.20
C ARG A 49 4.43 11.10 11.57
N ASN A 50 3.11 11.25 11.60
CA ASN A 50 2.35 11.23 12.86
C ASN A 50 2.35 9.86 13.53
N ASN A 51 2.68 8.82 12.79
CA ASN A 51 2.72 7.44 13.31
C ASN A 51 4.13 6.85 13.34
N ASN A 52 5.15 7.66 13.06
CA ASN A 52 6.55 7.25 13.04
C ASN A 52 6.85 6.13 12.04
N PHE A 53 6.14 6.10 10.93
CA PHE A 53 6.43 5.18 9.82
C PHE A 53 7.42 5.81 8.85
N LYS A 54 8.31 5.00 8.32
CA LYS A 54 9.19 5.42 7.23
C LYS A 54 8.52 5.13 5.91
N ILE A 55 8.60 6.08 4.97
CA ILE A 55 8.00 5.95 3.64
C ILE A 55 9.01 5.35 2.68
N ILE A 56 8.58 4.35 1.93
CA ILE A 56 9.34 3.79 0.83
C ILE A 56 8.54 4.04 -0.45
N SER A 57 9.20 4.62 -1.45
CA SER A 57 8.57 4.87 -2.74
C SER A 57 9.05 3.84 -3.77
N VAL A 58 8.12 3.37 -4.59
CA VAL A 58 8.38 2.32 -5.58
C VAL A 58 7.97 2.84 -6.96
N SER A 59 8.86 2.69 -7.93
CA SER A 59 8.59 3.07 -9.31
C SER A 59 7.55 2.15 -9.94
N HIS A 60 6.66 2.70 -10.78
CA HIS A 60 5.67 1.91 -11.52
C HIS A 60 6.31 0.78 -12.30
N LYS A 61 7.43 1.03 -12.94
CA LYS A 61 8.10 0.01 -13.77
C LYS A 61 8.54 -1.19 -12.94
N ASP A 62 8.81 -1.01 -11.65
CA ASP A 62 9.22 -2.10 -10.76
C ASP A 62 8.04 -2.96 -10.32
N LEU A 63 6.81 -2.50 -10.58
CA LEU A 63 5.59 -3.25 -10.23
C LEU A 63 5.09 -4.13 -11.37
N ILE A 64 5.57 -3.91 -12.58
CA ILE A 64 5.12 -4.66 -13.77
C ILE A 64 5.49 -6.13 -13.59
N GLY A 65 4.51 -7.00 -13.81
CA GLY A 65 4.71 -8.44 -13.74
C GLY A 65 4.61 -9.05 -12.35
N ILE A 66 4.45 -8.25 -11.32
CA ILE A 66 4.26 -8.79 -9.96
C ILE A 66 2.86 -9.39 -9.86
N LYS A 67 2.81 -10.67 -9.52
CA LYS A 67 1.54 -11.37 -9.34
C LYS A 67 0.98 -11.08 -7.96
N THR A 68 -0.29 -10.71 -7.92
CA THR A 68 -0.98 -10.39 -6.66
C THR A 68 -2.23 -11.24 -6.51
N PRO A 69 -2.64 -11.58 -5.26
CA PRO A 69 -3.85 -12.36 -5.04
C PRO A 69 -5.12 -11.64 -5.47
N THR A 70 -5.15 -10.32 -5.40
CA THR A 70 -6.31 -9.52 -5.78
C THR A 70 -6.09 -8.91 -7.16
N GLN A 71 -7.13 -8.96 -8.01
CA GLN A 71 -7.13 -8.28 -9.30
C GLN A 71 -8.13 -7.14 -9.24
N SER A 72 -7.64 -5.91 -9.41
CA SER A 72 -8.46 -4.73 -9.35
C SER A 72 -8.82 -4.26 -10.77
N GLN A 73 -10.10 -3.96 -11.01
CA GLN A 73 -10.53 -3.43 -12.30
C GLN A 73 -9.91 -2.07 -12.59
N ASN A 74 -9.63 -1.29 -11.55
CA ASN A 74 -8.99 0.01 -11.72
C ASN A 74 -7.55 -0.10 -12.24
N SER A 75 -6.93 -1.25 -12.06
CA SER A 75 -5.58 -1.51 -12.56
C SER A 75 -5.52 -1.79 -14.06
N LYS A 76 -6.66 -1.93 -14.73
CA LYS A 76 -6.68 -2.19 -16.18
C LYS A 76 -6.04 -1.06 -16.99
N LYS A 77 -6.03 0.16 -16.44
CA LYS A 77 -5.37 1.30 -17.07
C LYS A 77 -3.86 1.11 -17.15
N TYR A 78 -3.32 0.31 -16.26
CA TYR A 78 -1.88 0.06 -16.14
C TYR A 78 -1.67 -1.42 -16.41
N LYS A 79 -1.40 -1.72 -17.68
CA LYS A 79 -1.17 -3.10 -18.09
C LYS A 79 -0.15 -3.76 -17.17
N ASP A 80 -0.41 -5.00 -16.82
CA ASP A 80 0.51 -5.84 -16.05
C ASP A 80 0.63 -5.49 -14.56
N ILE A 81 -0.23 -4.61 -14.05
CA ILE A 81 -0.31 -4.35 -12.60
C ILE A 81 -1.73 -4.63 -12.13
N ASP A 82 -1.89 -5.75 -11.44
CA ASP A 82 -3.21 -6.23 -11.03
C ASP A 82 -3.76 -5.50 -9.80
N CYS A 83 -2.91 -5.22 -8.82
CA CYS A 83 -3.33 -4.57 -7.59
C CYS A 83 -2.16 -3.78 -7.01
N PHE A 84 -2.28 -2.44 -7.01
CA PHE A 84 -1.16 -1.57 -6.63
C PHE A 84 -0.70 -1.77 -5.20
N CYS A 85 -1.61 -1.79 -4.22
CA CYS A 85 -1.20 -1.89 -2.82
C CYS A 85 -0.50 -3.22 -2.54
N GLU A 86 -0.99 -4.32 -3.11
CA GLU A 86 -0.35 -5.62 -2.94
C GLU A 86 0.98 -5.69 -3.66
N ALA A 87 1.05 -5.18 -4.89
CA ALA A 87 2.29 -5.17 -5.66
C ALA A 87 3.37 -4.34 -4.97
N VAL A 88 3.00 -3.16 -4.48
CA VAL A 88 3.93 -2.29 -3.73
C VAL A 88 4.43 -2.98 -2.47
N ALA A 89 3.54 -3.61 -1.72
CA ALA A 89 3.91 -4.32 -0.50
C ALA A 89 4.89 -5.47 -0.79
N LEU A 90 4.60 -6.27 -1.81
CA LEU A 90 5.46 -7.39 -2.19
C LEU A 90 6.83 -6.93 -2.71
N LYS A 91 6.84 -5.90 -3.55
CA LYS A 91 8.10 -5.38 -4.09
C LYS A 91 8.99 -4.86 -2.96
N THR A 92 8.41 -4.12 -2.03
CA THR A 92 9.14 -3.53 -0.92
C THR A 92 9.63 -4.58 0.07
N ALA A 93 8.80 -5.58 0.36
CA ALA A 93 9.18 -6.67 1.27
C ALA A 93 10.26 -7.58 0.67
N GLY A 94 10.33 -7.68 -0.67
CA GLY A 94 11.40 -8.38 -1.34
C GLY A 94 11.07 -9.80 -1.79
N GLU A 95 12.07 -10.49 -2.31
CA GLU A 95 11.92 -11.86 -2.80
C GLU A 95 11.46 -12.79 -1.67
N ASN A 96 10.62 -13.74 -2.04
CA ASN A 96 10.06 -14.74 -1.14
C ASN A 96 9.10 -14.18 -0.08
N SER A 97 8.77 -12.89 -0.16
CA SER A 97 7.72 -12.35 0.69
C SER A 97 6.34 -12.81 0.21
N LYS A 98 5.37 -12.75 1.12
CA LYS A 98 4.00 -13.16 0.84
C LYS A 98 3.03 -12.08 1.29
N ILE A 99 1.87 -12.03 0.66
CA ILE A 99 0.78 -11.20 1.14
C ILE A 99 0.21 -11.83 2.40
N ILE A 100 0.29 -11.09 3.50
CA ILE A 100 -0.23 -11.52 4.80
C ILE A 100 -1.64 -10.99 4.99
N GLN A 101 -1.88 -9.73 4.59
CA GLN A 101 -3.21 -9.13 4.57
C GLN A 101 -3.52 -8.70 3.14
N LYS A 102 -4.54 -9.32 2.53
CA LYS A 102 -4.98 -8.95 1.19
C LYS A 102 -5.56 -7.55 1.17
N ARG A 103 -5.69 -6.98 -0.04
CA ARG A 103 -6.22 -5.65 -0.26
C ARG A 103 -7.52 -5.43 0.52
N GLU A 104 -7.54 -4.34 1.28
CA GLU A 104 -8.71 -3.82 1.97
C GLU A 104 -8.86 -2.35 1.67
N ILE A 105 -10.07 -1.83 1.72
CA ILE A 105 -10.36 -0.46 1.37
C ILE A 105 -10.89 0.30 2.59
N SER A 106 -10.54 1.59 2.70
CA SER A 106 -11.04 2.46 3.76
C SER A 106 -12.56 2.68 3.61
N ASP A 107 -13.22 3.06 4.71
CA ASP A 107 -14.66 3.30 4.72
C ASP A 107 -15.08 4.37 3.71
N ASP A 108 -14.25 5.40 3.54
CA ASP A 108 -14.51 6.47 2.58
C ASP A 108 -14.14 6.08 1.14
N ARG A 109 -13.59 4.88 0.95
CA ARG A 109 -13.21 4.30 -0.33
C ARG A 109 -12.11 5.06 -1.08
N LEU A 110 -11.33 5.88 -0.37
CA LEU A 110 -10.29 6.71 -0.96
C LEU A 110 -8.90 6.09 -0.88
N ALA A 111 -8.71 5.09 -0.02
CA ALA A 111 -7.41 4.44 0.16
C ALA A 111 -7.56 2.94 0.29
N THR A 112 -6.51 2.21 -0.16
CA THR A 112 -6.42 0.76 0.00
C THR A 112 -5.12 0.41 0.69
N ILE A 113 -5.11 -0.74 1.37
CA ILE A 113 -3.93 -1.26 2.06
C ILE A 113 -3.76 -2.75 1.77
N ALA A 114 -2.51 -3.18 1.73
CA ALA A 114 -2.15 -4.60 1.79
C ALA A 114 -0.88 -4.73 2.60
N ILE A 115 -0.70 -5.86 3.25
CA ILE A 115 0.47 -6.09 4.10
C ILE A 115 1.21 -7.32 3.59
N ALA A 116 2.53 -7.18 3.43
CA ALA A 116 3.40 -8.27 2.99
C ALA A 116 4.56 -8.45 3.96
N GLY A 117 5.10 -9.65 3.98
CA GLY A 117 6.25 -9.97 4.82
C GLY A 117 6.61 -11.44 4.71
N TYR A 118 7.37 -11.91 5.67
CA TYR A 118 7.80 -13.29 5.75
C TYR A 118 7.09 -13.96 6.93
N GLU A 119 6.73 -15.20 6.74
CA GLU A 119 6.18 -16.01 7.82
C GLU A 119 7.26 -16.80 8.52
#